data_b9822aee95cd85aa3144c3bfdf12c364
#
_entry.id   b9822aee95cd85aa3144c3bfdf12c364
#
_cell.length_a   1.000
_cell.length_b   1.000
_cell.length_c   1.000
_cell.angle_alpha   90.00
_cell.angle_beta   90.00
_cell.angle_gamma   90.00
#
_symmetry.space_group_name_H-M   'P 1'
#
loop_
_entity.id
_entity.type
_entity.pdbx_description
1 polymer ?
#
loop_
_entity_poly.entity_id
_entity_poly.type
_entity_poly.pdbx_seq_one_letter_code
_entity_poly.pdbx_strand_id
1 'polypeptide(L)'
;MERHPVILSIAGSDCSGGAGIQADIKTISALGGYAASAITAVTVQNTLGVRAVHAIPPEIVCGQIEAVMEDLQPVAIKIGMVNDIQIVHVIADCIRKYSPEHIIYDPVMVSTSGRKLMTNEAIEEIKKELLPLVTLVTPNIDEAKVLTGKSIQNTQDMLEAAKQLSDSYQTHILIKGGHLEGDQMCDLLYSPGHTYYCLLYTSDAADDLI
;
A
#
# COMPACT_ATOMS: atom_id res chain seq x y z
N MET A 1 10.37 -1.09 30.58
CA MET A 1 10.08 -0.16 29.46
C MET A 1 9.24 -0.90 28.44
N GLU A 2 8.04 -0.42 28.15
CA GLU A 2 7.30 -0.94 27.02
C GLU A 2 8.07 -0.62 25.74
N ARG A 3 8.36 -1.63 24.94
CA ARG A 3 9.00 -1.44 23.63
C ARG A 3 7.92 -0.97 22.67
N HIS A 4 8.11 0.16 22.02
CA HIS A 4 7.26 0.59 20.91
C HIS A 4 7.35 -0.45 19.78
N PRO A 5 6.22 -0.84 19.16
CA PRO A 5 6.26 -1.72 17.99
C PRO A 5 7.01 -1.01 16.85
N VAL A 6 7.96 -1.70 16.26
CA VAL A 6 8.71 -1.21 15.10
C VAL A 6 7.94 -1.59 13.84
N ILE A 7 7.68 -0.63 12.97
CA ILE A 7 7.03 -0.83 11.67
C ILE A 7 7.99 -0.32 10.58
N LEU A 8 8.25 -1.16 9.58
CA LEU A 8 9.03 -0.79 8.41
C LEU A 8 8.10 -0.31 7.30
N SER A 9 8.26 0.93 6.86
CA SER A 9 7.64 1.45 5.62
C SER A 9 8.60 1.29 4.45
N ILE A 10 8.19 0.59 3.40
CA ILE A 10 8.89 0.44 2.11
C ILE A 10 8.09 1.21 1.08
N ALA A 11 8.51 2.43 0.72
CA ALA A 11 7.75 3.30 -0.16
C ALA A 11 8.62 4.41 -0.77
N GLY A 12 8.05 5.16 -1.71
CA GLY A 12 8.65 6.37 -2.24
C GLY A 12 8.70 7.51 -1.21
N SER A 13 9.63 8.42 -1.40
CA SER A 13 9.76 9.65 -0.60
C SER A 13 9.00 10.79 -1.27
N ASP A 14 8.01 11.36 -0.60
CA ASP A 14 7.29 12.57 -0.99
C ASP A 14 7.85 13.79 -0.27
N CYS A 15 8.56 14.66 -1.00
CA CYS A 15 9.18 15.86 -0.42
C CYS A 15 8.16 16.88 0.12
N SER A 16 6.88 16.81 -0.27
CA SER A 16 5.81 17.64 0.30
C SER A 16 5.28 17.13 1.63
N GLY A 17 5.56 15.86 1.96
CA GLY A 17 5.23 15.25 3.24
C GLY A 17 3.78 14.77 3.37
N GLY A 18 2.98 14.78 2.29
CA GLY A 18 1.58 14.38 2.29
C GLY A 18 1.36 12.89 1.97
N ALA A 19 2.35 12.21 1.42
CA ALA A 19 2.29 10.81 1.01
C ALA A 19 3.60 10.07 1.31
N GLY A 20 3.72 8.83 0.83
CA GLY A 20 4.92 8.01 0.91
C GLY A 20 5.43 7.80 2.32
N ILE A 21 6.75 7.59 2.46
CA ILE A 21 7.37 7.33 3.77
C ILE A 21 7.13 8.45 4.78
N GLN A 22 6.98 9.71 4.34
CA GLN A 22 6.76 10.85 5.23
C GLN A 22 5.38 10.77 5.91
N ALA A 23 4.34 10.42 5.17
CA ALA A 23 3.01 10.20 5.73
C ALA A 23 3.00 8.96 6.64
N ASP A 24 3.64 7.87 6.20
CA ASP A 24 3.73 6.63 6.99
C ASP A 24 4.45 6.87 8.32
N ILE A 25 5.61 7.56 8.32
CA ILE A 25 6.36 7.88 9.54
C ILE A 25 5.52 8.71 10.51
N LYS A 26 4.83 9.75 10.02
CA LYS A 26 3.94 10.59 10.84
C LYS A 26 2.83 9.76 11.48
N THR A 27 2.16 8.92 10.68
CA THR A 27 1.05 8.08 11.13
C THR A 27 1.51 7.05 12.16
N ILE A 28 2.56 6.30 11.87
CA ILE A 28 3.11 5.30 12.78
C ILE A 28 3.52 5.94 14.10
N SER A 29 4.23 7.08 14.04
CA SER A 29 4.67 7.80 15.24
C SER A 29 3.50 8.36 16.05
N ALA A 30 2.47 8.90 15.40
CA ALA A 30 1.26 9.40 16.08
C ALA A 30 0.48 8.29 16.78
N LEU A 31 0.55 7.06 16.27
CA LEU A 31 -0.06 5.87 16.86
C LEU A 31 0.83 5.19 17.92
N GLY A 32 1.97 5.77 18.28
CA GLY A 32 2.86 5.25 19.32
C GLY A 32 3.85 4.18 18.83
N GLY A 33 3.97 3.95 17.53
CA GLY A 33 4.95 3.05 16.94
C GLY A 33 6.30 3.75 16.68
N TYR A 34 7.33 2.93 16.45
CA TYR A 34 8.62 3.37 15.92
C TYR A 34 8.66 3.10 14.42
N ALA A 35 8.79 4.15 13.62
CA ALA A 35 8.82 4.04 12.17
C ALA A 35 10.25 3.90 11.65
N ALA A 36 10.55 2.78 10.98
CA ALA A 36 11.70 2.61 10.12
C ALA A 36 11.30 2.76 8.65
N SER A 37 12.23 3.06 7.74
CA SER A 37 11.91 3.24 6.33
C SER A 37 12.97 2.66 5.40
N ALA A 38 12.50 2.11 4.26
CA ALA A 38 13.29 1.79 3.08
C ALA A 38 12.72 2.54 1.88
N ILE A 39 13.52 3.42 1.29
CA ILE A 39 13.08 4.31 0.21
C ILE A 39 13.22 3.59 -1.13
N THR A 40 12.12 3.48 -1.89
CA THR A 40 12.10 2.88 -3.24
C THR A 40 12.35 3.89 -4.35
N ALA A 41 11.94 5.13 -4.14
CA ALA A 41 12.14 6.24 -5.08
C ALA A 41 12.10 7.58 -4.35
N VAL A 42 12.73 8.60 -4.93
CA VAL A 42 12.59 9.99 -4.50
C VAL A 42 11.75 10.74 -5.52
N THR A 43 10.70 11.43 -5.08
CA THR A 43 9.84 12.21 -5.97
C THR A 43 10.14 13.70 -5.87
N VAL A 44 9.99 14.40 -6.99
CA VAL A 44 9.83 15.86 -7.04
C VAL A 44 8.34 16.13 -7.11
N GLN A 45 7.71 16.38 -5.96
CA GLN A 45 6.26 16.40 -5.80
C GLN A 45 5.84 17.58 -4.92
N ASN A 46 4.62 18.06 -5.17
CA ASN A 46 3.90 19.00 -4.30
C ASN A 46 2.39 18.69 -4.36
N THR A 47 1.55 19.51 -3.73
CA THR A 47 0.08 19.34 -3.71
C THR A 47 -0.58 19.40 -5.10
N LEU A 48 0.12 19.92 -6.12
CA LEU A 48 -0.35 20.00 -7.51
C LEU A 48 0.01 18.74 -8.33
N GLY A 49 0.91 17.87 -7.82
CA GLY A 49 1.26 16.61 -8.47
C GLY A 49 2.75 16.27 -8.50
N VAL A 50 3.04 15.14 -9.15
CA VAL A 50 4.38 14.56 -9.28
C VAL A 50 5.04 15.07 -10.56
N ARG A 51 6.18 15.79 -10.43
CA ARG A 51 6.96 16.35 -11.56
C ARG A 51 8.02 15.38 -12.06
N ALA A 52 8.72 14.68 -11.14
CA ALA A 52 9.75 13.71 -11.48
C ALA A 52 9.80 12.61 -10.42
N VAL A 53 10.30 11.44 -10.83
CA VAL A 53 10.55 10.28 -9.96
C VAL A 53 11.96 9.79 -10.28
N HIS A 54 12.77 9.61 -9.25
CA HIS A 54 14.09 8.99 -9.34
C HIS A 54 14.06 7.68 -8.54
N ALA A 55 14.13 6.55 -9.24
CA ALA A 55 14.15 5.24 -8.60
C ALA A 55 15.48 5.04 -7.84
N ILE A 56 15.40 4.44 -6.67
CA ILE A 56 16.59 4.00 -5.93
C ILE A 56 17.06 2.67 -6.53
N PRO A 57 18.36 2.46 -6.71
CA PRO A 57 18.90 1.20 -7.20
C PRO A 57 18.42 0.00 -6.36
N PRO A 58 18.00 -1.12 -6.98
CA PRO A 58 17.43 -2.28 -6.27
C PRO A 58 18.33 -2.83 -5.16
N GLU A 59 19.66 -2.85 -5.38
CA GLU A 59 20.64 -3.28 -4.37
C GLU A 59 20.67 -2.37 -3.14
N ILE A 60 20.39 -1.07 -3.31
CA ILE A 60 20.30 -0.13 -2.18
C ILE A 60 18.97 -0.33 -1.44
N VAL A 61 17.87 -0.59 -2.15
CA VAL A 61 16.59 -0.93 -1.52
C VAL A 61 16.73 -2.21 -0.69
N CYS A 62 17.37 -3.25 -1.24
CA CYS A 62 17.69 -4.49 -0.53
C CYS A 62 18.46 -4.21 0.75
N GLY A 63 19.58 -3.49 0.65
CA GLY A 63 20.43 -3.16 1.80
C GLY A 63 19.70 -2.37 2.88
N GLN A 64 18.79 -1.44 2.53
CA GLN A 64 17.96 -0.72 3.51
C GLN A 64 17.04 -1.68 4.26
N ILE A 65 16.35 -2.59 3.53
CA ILE A 65 15.45 -3.58 4.14
C ILE A 65 16.23 -4.50 5.06
N GLU A 66 17.34 -5.07 4.59
CA GLU A 66 18.17 -5.99 5.37
C GLU A 66 18.69 -5.35 6.65
N ALA A 67 19.23 -4.11 6.57
CA ALA A 67 19.73 -3.39 7.72
C ALA A 67 18.67 -3.20 8.82
N VAL A 68 17.41 -2.90 8.41
CA VAL A 68 16.31 -2.74 9.37
C VAL A 68 15.84 -4.09 9.91
N MET A 69 15.72 -5.11 9.06
CA MET A 69 15.26 -6.44 9.47
C MET A 69 16.23 -7.12 10.43
N GLU A 70 17.54 -6.94 10.24
CA GLU A 70 18.57 -7.59 11.05
C GLU A 70 18.75 -6.94 12.44
N ASP A 71 18.54 -5.62 12.54
CA ASP A 71 18.74 -4.88 13.80
C ASP A 71 17.41 -4.64 14.55
N LEU A 72 16.44 -4.01 13.89
CA LEU A 72 15.22 -3.53 14.53
C LEU A 72 14.12 -4.59 14.64
N GLN A 73 14.14 -5.61 13.78
CA GLN A 73 13.16 -6.71 13.74
C GLN A 73 11.71 -6.22 13.78
N PRO A 74 11.25 -5.49 12.74
CA PRO A 74 9.91 -4.88 12.72
C PRO A 74 8.82 -5.95 12.83
N VAL A 75 7.77 -5.66 13.62
CA VAL A 75 6.58 -6.53 13.79
C VAL A 75 5.66 -6.47 12.59
N ALA A 76 5.75 -5.42 11.77
CA ALA A 76 4.95 -5.25 10.56
C ALA A 76 5.76 -4.51 9.49
N ILE A 77 5.42 -4.82 8.22
CA ILE A 77 5.92 -4.11 7.05
C ILE A 77 4.73 -3.49 6.32
N LYS A 78 4.81 -2.20 6.00
CA LYS A 78 3.90 -1.54 5.06
C LYS A 78 4.64 -1.29 3.76
N ILE A 79 4.09 -1.74 2.66
CA ILE A 79 4.62 -1.52 1.32
C ILE A 79 3.69 -0.55 0.60
N GLY A 80 4.24 0.55 0.09
CA GLY A 80 3.52 1.54 -0.71
C GLY A 80 3.92 1.49 -2.18
N MET A 81 4.35 2.64 -2.73
CA MET A 81 4.72 2.75 -4.14
C MET A 81 5.96 1.89 -4.47
N VAL A 82 5.76 0.93 -5.39
CA VAL A 82 6.81 0.11 -6.00
C VAL A 82 6.59 0.14 -7.51
N ASN A 83 7.42 0.83 -8.25
CA ASN A 83 7.24 1.11 -9.68
C ASN A 83 8.22 0.39 -10.61
N ASP A 84 9.12 -0.39 -10.07
CA ASP A 84 10.16 -1.12 -10.81
C ASP A 84 10.10 -2.62 -10.50
N ILE A 85 10.15 -3.46 -11.55
CA ILE A 85 10.06 -4.93 -11.45
C ILE A 85 11.21 -5.49 -10.59
N GLN A 86 12.42 -4.95 -10.71
CA GLN A 86 13.55 -5.43 -9.92
C GLN A 86 13.37 -5.11 -8.44
N ILE A 87 12.75 -3.97 -8.10
CA ILE A 87 12.40 -3.63 -6.73
C ILE A 87 11.30 -4.57 -6.20
N VAL A 88 10.31 -4.95 -7.03
CA VAL A 88 9.31 -5.97 -6.66
C VAL A 88 10.00 -7.28 -6.25
N HIS A 89 10.94 -7.77 -7.06
CA HIS A 89 11.69 -9.00 -6.78
C HIS A 89 12.50 -8.89 -5.49
N VAL A 90 13.24 -7.79 -5.32
CA VAL A 90 14.01 -7.53 -4.09
C VAL A 90 13.14 -7.56 -2.84
N ILE A 91 11.99 -6.88 -2.87
CA ILE A 91 11.06 -6.88 -1.73
C ILE A 91 10.53 -8.29 -1.47
N ALA A 92 10.10 -9.02 -2.51
CA ALA A 92 9.59 -10.38 -2.38
C ALA A 92 10.65 -11.34 -1.80
N ASP A 93 11.91 -11.22 -2.24
CA ASP A 93 13.01 -12.05 -1.74
C ASP A 93 13.34 -11.72 -0.28
N CYS A 94 13.33 -10.44 0.11
CA CYS A 94 13.48 -10.04 1.51
C CYS A 94 12.33 -10.60 2.38
N ILE A 95 11.08 -10.53 1.91
CA ILE A 95 9.93 -11.10 2.61
C ILE A 95 10.10 -12.63 2.81
N ARG A 96 10.51 -13.35 1.77
CA ARG A 96 10.78 -14.80 1.86
C ARG A 96 11.92 -15.12 2.83
N LYS A 97 12.98 -14.30 2.82
CA LYS A 97 14.15 -14.47 3.69
C LYS A 97 13.83 -14.26 5.16
N TYR A 98 13.11 -13.20 5.49
CA TYR A 98 12.88 -12.78 6.88
C TYR A 98 11.52 -13.20 7.45
N SER A 99 10.56 -13.57 6.60
CA SER A 99 9.21 -14.06 6.94
C SER A 99 8.52 -13.19 8.01
N PRO A 100 8.36 -11.86 7.80
CA PRO A 100 7.67 -11.00 8.76
C PRO A 100 6.21 -11.42 8.91
N GLU A 101 5.65 -11.28 10.13
CA GLU A 101 4.30 -11.77 10.45
C GLU A 101 3.19 -10.97 9.75
N HIS A 102 3.35 -9.64 9.71
CA HIS A 102 2.33 -8.74 9.15
C HIS A 102 2.89 -7.92 8.00
N ILE A 103 2.29 -8.10 6.82
CA ILE A 103 2.70 -7.38 5.61
C ILE A 103 1.48 -6.75 4.99
N ILE A 104 1.45 -5.41 4.95
CA ILE A 104 0.38 -4.63 4.37
C ILE A 104 0.87 -4.03 3.05
N TYR A 105 0.17 -4.29 1.96
CA TYR A 105 0.47 -3.69 0.67
C TYR A 105 -0.62 -2.72 0.24
N ASP A 106 -0.24 -1.46 0.07
CA ASP A 106 -1.07 -0.39 -0.50
C ASP A 106 -0.66 -0.18 -1.97
N PRO A 107 -1.46 -0.67 -2.94
CA PRO A 107 -1.07 -0.75 -4.35
C PRO A 107 -1.19 0.59 -5.06
N VAL A 108 -0.33 1.56 -4.72
CA VAL A 108 -0.34 2.91 -5.30
C VAL A 108 0.01 2.86 -6.79
N MET A 109 -1.01 2.80 -7.66
CA MET A 109 -0.84 2.67 -9.12
C MET A 109 -0.93 4.00 -9.85
N VAL A 110 -1.66 4.96 -9.29
CA VAL A 110 -1.90 6.29 -9.85
C VAL A 110 -1.71 7.33 -8.77
N SER A 111 -1.04 8.43 -9.09
CA SER A 111 -0.93 9.58 -8.15
C SER A 111 -2.28 10.29 -8.03
N THR A 112 -2.46 11.05 -6.95
CA THR A 112 -3.65 11.91 -6.75
C THR A 112 -3.90 12.87 -7.93
N SER A 113 -2.84 13.24 -8.66
CA SER A 113 -2.93 14.06 -9.88
C SER A 113 -3.25 13.27 -11.16
N GLY A 114 -3.57 11.96 -11.05
CA GLY A 114 -3.92 11.09 -12.19
C GLY A 114 -2.73 10.56 -13.00
N ARG A 115 -1.49 10.79 -12.57
CA ARG A 115 -0.30 10.26 -13.25
C ARG A 115 -0.16 8.76 -12.94
N LYS A 116 -0.07 7.94 -13.99
CA LYS A 116 0.24 6.51 -13.86
C LYS A 116 1.66 6.33 -13.30
N LEU A 117 1.77 5.62 -12.19
CA LEU A 117 3.01 5.39 -11.45
C LEU A 117 3.61 4.00 -11.71
N MET A 118 2.84 3.08 -12.30
CA MET A 118 3.26 1.72 -12.61
C MET A 118 3.01 1.37 -14.08
N THR A 119 3.86 0.52 -14.64
CA THR A 119 3.60 -0.12 -15.96
C THR A 119 2.72 -1.36 -15.77
N ASN A 120 2.09 -1.83 -16.86
CA ASN A 120 1.28 -3.05 -16.81
C ASN A 120 2.13 -4.28 -16.44
N GLU A 121 3.36 -4.32 -16.91
CA GLU A 121 4.32 -5.38 -16.63
C GLU A 121 4.66 -5.42 -15.13
N ALA A 122 4.84 -4.26 -14.49
CA ALA A 122 5.08 -4.19 -13.04
C ALA A 122 3.85 -4.65 -12.25
N ILE A 123 2.62 -4.33 -12.69
CA ILE A 123 1.38 -4.79 -12.05
C ILE A 123 1.27 -6.32 -12.13
N GLU A 124 1.54 -6.93 -13.28
CA GLU A 124 1.50 -8.40 -13.42
C GLU A 124 2.58 -9.07 -12.56
N GLU A 125 3.77 -8.48 -12.46
CA GLU A 125 4.82 -9.02 -11.59
C GLU A 125 4.48 -8.89 -10.10
N ILE A 126 3.83 -7.79 -9.67
CA ILE A 126 3.29 -7.63 -8.32
C ILE A 126 2.25 -8.71 -8.02
N LYS A 127 1.32 -8.97 -8.94
CA LYS A 127 0.31 -10.01 -8.79
C LYS A 127 0.93 -11.39 -8.59
N LYS A 128 2.02 -11.68 -9.30
CA LYS A 128 2.68 -12.97 -9.27
C LYS A 128 3.60 -13.14 -8.07
N GLU A 129 4.43 -12.16 -7.76
CA GLU A 129 5.56 -12.29 -6.82
C GLU A 129 5.26 -11.69 -5.43
N LEU A 130 4.44 -10.64 -5.35
CA LEU A 130 4.23 -9.90 -4.11
C LEU A 130 2.88 -10.19 -3.44
N LEU A 131 1.76 -10.18 -4.18
CA LEU A 131 0.43 -10.36 -3.58
C LEU A 131 0.26 -11.69 -2.82
N PRO A 132 0.85 -12.83 -3.26
CA PRO A 132 0.76 -14.07 -2.48
C PRO A 132 1.54 -14.07 -1.16
N LEU A 133 2.39 -13.07 -0.93
CA LEU A 133 3.23 -12.98 0.26
C LEU A 133 2.68 -12.02 1.32
N VAL A 134 1.68 -11.19 0.98
CA VAL A 134 1.18 -10.16 1.89
C VAL A 134 -0.02 -10.63 2.68
N THR A 135 -0.19 -10.12 3.90
CA THR A 135 -1.32 -10.46 4.77
C THR A 135 -2.55 -9.61 4.49
N LEU A 136 -2.38 -8.39 3.99
CA LEU A 136 -3.47 -7.46 3.67
C LEU A 136 -3.12 -6.60 2.46
N VAL A 137 -4.06 -6.48 1.52
CA VAL A 137 -3.98 -5.51 0.41
C VAL A 137 -5.06 -4.45 0.60
N THR A 138 -4.71 -3.18 0.40
CA THR A 138 -5.61 -2.04 0.65
C THR A 138 -5.89 -1.18 -0.61
N PRO A 139 -6.44 -1.74 -1.69
CA PRO A 139 -6.68 -1.00 -2.92
C PRO A 139 -7.83 -0.01 -2.76
N ASN A 140 -7.75 1.12 -3.45
CA ASN A 140 -8.92 1.91 -3.76
C ASN A 140 -9.74 1.25 -4.90
N ILE A 141 -10.91 1.82 -5.25
CA ILE A 141 -11.80 1.25 -6.29
C ILE A 141 -11.09 1.11 -7.63
N ASP A 142 -10.33 2.10 -8.07
CA ASP A 142 -9.68 2.06 -9.38
C ASP A 142 -8.52 1.06 -9.40
N GLU A 143 -7.79 0.95 -8.32
CA GLU A 143 -6.76 -0.09 -8.12
C GLU A 143 -7.38 -1.49 -8.11
N ALA A 144 -8.52 -1.66 -7.42
CA ALA A 144 -9.24 -2.94 -7.41
C ALA A 144 -9.78 -3.31 -8.81
N LYS A 145 -10.27 -2.34 -9.61
CA LYS A 145 -10.63 -2.56 -11.03
C LYS A 145 -9.42 -3.05 -11.84
N VAL A 146 -8.25 -2.44 -11.66
CA VAL A 146 -7.02 -2.85 -12.36
C VAL A 146 -6.57 -4.24 -11.93
N LEU A 147 -6.59 -4.54 -10.64
CA LEU A 147 -6.18 -5.85 -10.11
C LEU A 147 -7.10 -6.99 -10.54
N THR A 148 -8.41 -6.74 -10.63
CA THR A 148 -9.42 -7.77 -10.96
C THR A 148 -9.77 -7.83 -12.44
N GLY A 149 -9.55 -6.75 -13.19
CA GLY A 149 -10.04 -6.58 -14.55
C GLY A 149 -11.56 -6.37 -14.64
N LYS A 150 -12.25 -6.10 -13.52
CA LYS A 150 -13.71 -5.94 -13.44
C LYS A 150 -14.12 -4.48 -13.21
N SER A 151 -15.33 -4.11 -13.66
CA SER A 151 -15.97 -2.87 -13.26
C SER A 151 -16.49 -2.99 -11.83
N ILE A 152 -16.35 -1.91 -11.04
CA ILE A 152 -16.85 -1.81 -9.67
C ILE A 152 -17.64 -0.52 -9.59
N GLN A 153 -18.97 -0.63 -9.37
CA GLN A 153 -19.89 0.50 -9.37
C GLN A 153 -20.68 0.62 -8.05
N ASN A 154 -20.75 -0.44 -7.27
CA ASN A 154 -21.51 -0.53 -6.03
C ASN A 154 -20.82 -1.44 -5.01
N THR A 155 -21.36 -1.53 -3.81
CA THR A 155 -20.82 -2.35 -2.72
C THR A 155 -20.86 -3.86 -2.99
N GLN A 156 -21.80 -4.34 -3.82
CA GLN A 156 -21.84 -5.73 -4.21
C GLN A 156 -20.68 -6.07 -5.16
N ASP A 157 -20.38 -5.20 -6.12
CA ASP A 157 -19.21 -5.36 -7.00
C ASP A 157 -17.90 -5.31 -6.20
N MET A 158 -17.83 -4.42 -5.16
CA MET A 158 -16.68 -4.40 -4.23
C MET A 158 -16.49 -5.74 -3.53
N LEU A 159 -17.59 -6.34 -3.04
CA LEU A 159 -17.52 -7.63 -2.37
C LEU A 159 -17.04 -8.74 -3.31
N GLU A 160 -17.53 -8.76 -4.55
CA GLU A 160 -17.10 -9.74 -5.55
C GLU A 160 -15.63 -9.56 -5.94
N ALA A 161 -15.18 -8.32 -6.09
CA ALA A 161 -13.77 -8.00 -6.33
C ALA A 161 -12.87 -8.42 -5.16
N ALA A 162 -13.27 -8.11 -3.92
CA ALA A 162 -12.54 -8.49 -2.73
C ALA A 162 -12.43 -10.02 -2.58
N LYS A 163 -13.52 -10.76 -2.81
CA LYS A 163 -13.51 -12.23 -2.82
C LYS A 163 -12.56 -12.78 -3.87
N GLN A 164 -12.65 -12.28 -5.12
CA GLN A 164 -11.78 -12.73 -6.19
C GLN A 164 -10.30 -12.55 -5.84
N LEU A 165 -9.92 -11.37 -5.32
CA LEU A 165 -8.54 -11.09 -4.94
C LEU A 165 -8.10 -11.97 -3.75
N SER A 166 -8.96 -12.10 -2.73
CA SER A 166 -8.66 -12.93 -1.57
C SER A 166 -8.49 -14.40 -1.93
N ASP A 167 -9.36 -14.94 -2.79
CA ASP A 167 -9.27 -16.33 -3.24
C ASP A 167 -8.03 -16.56 -4.12
N SER A 168 -7.66 -15.57 -4.96
CA SER A 168 -6.51 -15.69 -5.86
C SER A 168 -5.17 -15.64 -5.12
N TYR A 169 -5.07 -14.85 -4.06
CA TYR A 169 -3.79 -14.57 -3.39
C TYR A 169 -3.73 -15.04 -1.94
N GLN A 170 -4.83 -15.63 -1.41
CA GLN A 170 -4.95 -16.12 -0.03
C GLN A 170 -4.63 -15.02 1.01
N THR A 171 -5.09 -13.79 0.76
CA THR A 171 -4.83 -12.60 1.57
C THR A 171 -6.12 -11.89 1.96
N HIS A 172 -6.08 -11.04 2.98
CA HIS A 172 -7.18 -10.15 3.33
C HIS A 172 -7.21 -8.96 2.38
N ILE A 173 -8.41 -8.42 2.10
CA ILE A 173 -8.60 -7.30 1.17
C ILE A 173 -9.41 -6.20 1.84
N LEU A 174 -8.87 -4.99 1.89
CA LEU A 174 -9.58 -3.78 2.29
C LEU A 174 -9.77 -2.87 1.07
N ILE A 175 -10.95 -2.86 0.46
CA ILE A 175 -11.25 -1.92 -0.63
C ILE A 175 -11.72 -0.59 -0.04
N LYS A 176 -10.98 0.49 -0.36
CA LYS A 176 -11.31 1.86 0.04
C LYS A 176 -12.35 2.44 -0.92
N GLY A 177 -13.57 2.70 -0.42
CA GLY A 177 -14.75 3.04 -1.24
C GLY A 177 -15.02 4.52 -1.45
N GLY A 178 -14.10 5.42 -1.12
CA GLY A 178 -14.27 6.87 -1.22
C GLY A 178 -14.56 7.45 -2.63
N HIS A 179 -14.63 6.62 -3.66
CA HIS A 179 -14.94 7.01 -5.04
C HIS A 179 -16.19 6.32 -5.59
N LEU A 180 -17.04 5.71 -4.75
CA LEU A 180 -18.36 5.25 -5.16
C LEU A 180 -19.28 6.46 -5.37
N GLU A 181 -20.09 6.42 -6.43
CA GLU A 181 -21.15 7.41 -6.64
C GLU A 181 -22.23 7.22 -5.57
N GLY A 182 -22.56 8.28 -4.81
CA GLY A 182 -23.60 8.28 -3.77
C GLY A 182 -23.24 9.09 -2.54
N ASP A 183 -24.22 9.31 -1.67
CA ASP A 183 -24.08 10.09 -0.42
C ASP A 183 -23.37 9.33 0.71
N GLN A 184 -22.97 8.08 0.48
CA GLN A 184 -22.33 7.23 1.49
C GLN A 184 -21.03 6.67 0.97
N MET A 185 -19.94 6.97 1.65
CA MET A 185 -18.66 6.30 1.45
C MET A 185 -18.64 4.99 2.25
N CYS A 186 -18.18 3.91 1.65
CA CYS A 186 -18.13 2.61 2.28
C CYS A 186 -16.78 1.94 2.02
N ASP A 187 -16.00 1.72 3.06
CA ASP A 187 -14.85 0.83 3.00
C ASP A 187 -15.30 -0.61 3.31
N LEU A 188 -14.77 -1.58 2.56
CA LEU A 188 -15.08 -2.99 2.69
C LEU A 188 -13.84 -3.79 3.03
N LEU A 189 -13.82 -4.39 4.23
CA LEU A 189 -12.81 -5.38 4.61
C LEU A 189 -13.38 -6.79 4.39
N TYR A 190 -12.73 -7.57 3.54
CA TYR A 190 -12.99 -8.99 3.34
C TYR A 190 -11.84 -9.82 3.92
N SER A 191 -12.24 -10.77 4.77
CA SER A 191 -11.39 -11.84 5.28
C SER A 191 -12.12 -13.16 4.98
N PRO A 192 -11.44 -14.28 4.64
CA PRO A 192 -12.12 -15.55 4.34
C PRO A 192 -13.16 -15.92 5.40
N GLY A 193 -14.43 -16.04 4.98
CA GLY A 193 -15.56 -16.32 5.86
C GLY A 193 -16.18 -15.13 6.58
N HIS A 194 -15.61 -13.93 6.48
CA HIS A 194 -16.11 -12.71 7.14
C HIS A 194 -16.05 -11.49 6.23
N THR A 195 -17.06 -10.64 6.28
CA THR A 195 -17.11 -9.37 5.55
C THR A 195 -17.52 -8.27 6.51
N TYR A 196 -16.76 -7.18 6.51
CA TYR A 196 -17.01 -6.01 7.35
C TYR A 196 -17.18 -4.80 6.44
N TYR A 197 -18.21 -3.97 6.72
CA TYR A 197 -18.46 -2.71 6.04
C TYR A 197 -18.24 -1.57 7.04
N CYS A 198 -17.44 -0.58 6.67
CA CYS A 198 -17.31 0.68 7.38
C CYS A 198 -18.01 1.75 6.57
N LEU A 199 -19.12 2.28 7.09
CA LEU A 199 -19.88 3.37 6.46
C LEU A 199 -19.34 4.69 6.98
N LEU A 200 -18.80 5.51 6.08
CA LEU A 200 -18.39 6.88 6.34
C LEU A 200 -19.47 7.81 5.80
N TYR A 201 -20.05 8.64 6.67
CA TYR A 201 -21.26 9.41 6.37
C TYR A 201 -21.02 10.77 5.72
N THR A 202 -19.76 11.23 5.54
CA THR A 202 -19.47 12.50 4.89
C THR A 202 -18.21 12.46 4.07
N SER A 203 -18.24 13.11 2.89
CA SER A 203 -17.06 13.40 2.06
C SER A 203 -16.12 14.45 2.71
N ASP A 204 -16.60 15.18 3.74
CA ASP A 204 -15.94 16.37 4.27
C ASP A 204 -14.82 16.06 5.28
N ALA A 205 -14.70 14.84 5.79
CA ALA A 205 -13.72 14.50 6.83
C ALA A 205 -12.25 14.50 6.34
N ALA A 206 -12.00 14.47 5.02
CA ALA A 206 -10.66 14.47 4.46
C ALA A 206 -10.21 15.87 3.99
N ASP A 207 -11.14 16.77 3.69
CA ASP A 207 -10.83 18.11 3.17
C ASP A 207 -10.53 19.14 4.28
N ASP A 208 -10.96 18.88 5.52
CA ASP A 208 -10.78 19.78 6.67
C ASP A 208 -9.39 19.68 7.34
N LEU A 209 -8.51 18.82 6.87
CA LEU A 209 -7.18 18.61 7.49
C LEU A 209 -6.01 19.19 6.70
N ILE A 210 -6.26 19.93 5.60
CA ILE A 210 -5.20 20.58 4.83
C ILE A 210 -5.49 22.07 4.64
#